data_577b3a3ca4765801affd2871cd061733
#
_entry.id   577b3a3ca4765801affd2871cd061733
#
_cell.length_a   1.000
_cell.length_b   1.000
_cell.length_c   1.000
_cell.angle_alpha   90.00
_cell.angle_beta   90.00
_cell.angle_gamma   90.00
#
_symmetry.space_group_name_H-M   'P 1'
#
loop_
_entity.id
_entity.type
_entity.pdbx_description
1 polymer ?
#
loop_
_entity_poly.entity_id
_entity_poly.type
_entity_poly.pdbx_seq_one_letter_code
_entity_poly.pdbx_strand_id
1 'polypeptide(L)'
;MNTPNRALALATALAASIIMCATAACGASSSTSAKSRPGAGRAAHGKDGAGLPAAAARQPSAAVDVLSDSAPESVTADLAHTLLATAPVVVVARPSAGQQAAAAAARAAHAPLLLASSVTAGLTATIEGLHPRAVLAIGLPAHDLAARLRGIQVTSLPSRLPATADPATSGRLAVLTDTTSDGNGAVGDAIAATAAAAGATVVNVDGDDPRADPGAIGALARLRPLNVVAVGGEFGSSVRLESRLAVAETDRQLPGGGQVMFPGHRLVALYGHPGTPSLGALGQQDLAASVARAQRLARAYRSLSGGVPVIPTFEIIATVAEGSPGPGGDYSYETPVSELMPWVRRAADEGMYVVLDLQPGRASLLDQAKHYQSLLQEPNVGLALDSEWKLQPGQLPLQQIGHVDIGEVNSVASWLAALTARYHLPQKVLVLHQFRSSMIVDEGRLNTGEDNLAIVLHMDGQGTPGEKESTWRAVIGGAPRGVFFGWKNFFVKDTPMLSSRATMDQNPVPVMISYQ
;
A
#
# COMPACT_ATOMS: atom_id res chain seq x y z
N MET A 1 27.47 45.51 -40.52
CA MET A 1 28.94 45.75 -40.34
C MET A 1 29.42 44.80 -39.29
N ASN A 2 30.25 43.87 -39.74
CA ASN A 2 31.25 43.06 -39.02
C ASN A 2 30.87 42.19 -37.80
N THR A 3 30.75 40.89 -38.05
CA THR A 3 31.31 39.79 -37.25
C THR A 3 32.87 39.88 -37.21
N PRO A 4 33.60 39.18 -36.29
CA PRO A 4 33.83 37.74 -36.44
C PRO A 4 34.05 36.89 -35.18
N ASN A 5 33.69 35.60 -35.29
CA ASN A 5 34.37 34.31 -35.01
C ASN A 5 35.60 34.24 -34.09
N ARG A 6 35.55 33.18 -33.22
CA ARG A 6 36.58 32.11 -32.98
C ARG A 6 36.08 31.23 -31.83
N ALA A 7 35.76 30.00 -31.91
CA ALA A 7 36.33 28.71 -32.31
C ALA A 7 37.49 28.19 -31.42
N LEU A 8 37.38 26.90 -31.06
CA LEU A 8 38.39 25.93 -30.55
C LEU A 8 38.53 25.85 -29.01
N ALA A 9 38.63 24.71 -28.33
CA ALA A 9 38.97 23.32 -28.76
C ALA A 9 38.56 22.29 -27.73
N LEU A 10 38.38 21.07 -28.24
CA LEU A 10 38.38 19.73 -27.66
C LEU A 10 39.34 19.46 -26.48
N ALA A 11 38.90 18.58 -25.56
CA ALA A 11 39.77 17.56 -24.96
C ALA A 11 38.96 16.34 -24.57
N THR A 12 39.16 15.26 -25.30
CA THR A 12 38.77 13.87 -25.07
C THR A 12 39.66 13.23 -24.01
N ALA A 13 39.08 12.45 -23.11
CA ALA A 13 39.81 11.43 -22.34
C ALA A 13 39.03 10.13 -22.30
N LEU A 14 39.50 9.14 -23.07
CA LEU A 14 39.18 7.73 -23.04
C LEU A 14 39.86 7.09 -21.82
N ALA A 15 39.14 6.24 -21.08
CA ALA A 15 39.75 5.25 -20.20
C ALA A 15 39.09 3.90 -20.46
N ALA A 16 39.83 3.01 -21.08
CA ALA A 16 39.52 1.64 -21.31
C ALA A 16 39.83 0.81 -20.05
N SER A 17 38.93 -0.08 -19.64
CA SER A 17 39.21 -1.12 -18.65
C SER A 17 39.16 -2.51 -19.30
N ILE A 18 40.26 -3.20 -19.13
CA ILE A 18 40.64 -4.48 -19.68
C ILE A 18 39.90 -5.60 -18.94
N ILE A 19 39.26 -6.51 -19.72
CA ILE A 19 38.73 -7.80 -19.27
C ILE A 19 39.86 -8.83 -19.38
N MET A 20 40.17 -9.50 -18.27
CA MET A 20 41.05 -10.65 -18.25
C MET A 20 40.23 -11.95 -18.18
N CYS A 21 40.24 -12.74 -19.25
CA CYS A 21 39.80 -14.13 -19.26
C CYS A 21 40.92 -15.01 -18.76
N ALA A 22 40.64 -15.86 -17.78
CA ALA A 22 41.50 -17.00 -17.42
C ALA A 22 40.82 -18.31 -17.84
N THR A 23 41.41 -18.95 -18.79
CA THR A 23 41.11 -20.33 -19.23
C THR A 23 41.84 -21.32 -18.32
N ALA A 24 41.15 -22.32 -17.81
CA ALA A 24 41.76 -23.48 -17.16
C ALA A 24 41.47 -24.76 -17.98
N ALA A 25 42.55 -25.47 -18.24
CA ALA A 25 42.61 -26.63 -19.11
C ALA A 25 42.17 -27.93 -18.42
N CYS A 26 41.66 -28.84 -19.25
CA CYS A 26 41.38 -30.25 -18.94
C CYS A 26 42.63 -31.04 -18.60
N GLY A 27 42.51 -31.91 -17.60
CA GLY A 27 43.46 -33.03 -17.37
C GLY A 27 42.67 -34.31 -17.06
N ALA A 28 42.64 -35.20 -18.01
CA ALA A 28 42.15 -36.57 -17.85
C ALA A 28 43.27 -37.46 -17.31
N SER A 29 42.97 -38.31 -16.36
CA SER A 29 43.83 -39.46 -16.06
C SER A 29 43.02 -40.64 -15.57
N SER A 30 43.27 -41.70 -16.23
CA SER A 30 42.78 -43.06 -16.31
C SER A 30 42.79 -43.88 -15.02
N SER A 31 41.85 -44.80 -15.04
CA SER A 31 41.60 -45.99 -14.24
C SER A 31 42.80 -46.83 -13.81
N THR A 32 42.74 -47.37 -12.60
CA THR A 32 43.21 -48.77 -12.35
C THR A 32 42.33 -49.43 -11.29
N SER A 33 41.87 -50.62 -11.66
CA SER A 33 41.08 -51.57 -10.91
C SER A 33 41.97 -52.37 -9.97
N ALA A 34 41.61 -52.50 -8.70
CA ALA A 34 42.16 -53.48 -7.80
C ALA A 34 41.08 -54.23 -7.05
N LYS A 35 40.86 -55.46 -7.34
CA LYS A 35 40.10 -56.46 -6.57
C LYS A 35 40.82 -56.81 -5.29
N SER A 36 40.17 -56.83 -4.16
CA SER A 36 40.53 -57.63 -3.00
C SER A 36 39.33 -58.03 -2.15
N ARG A 37 39.42 -59.15 -1.59
CA ARG A 37 38.53 -60.17 -1.03
C ARG A 37 37.83 -59.76 0.30
N PRO A 38 36.79 -60.51 0.72
CA PRO A 38 35.93 -60.13 1.88
C PRO A 38 36.57 -60.54 3.21
N GLY A 39 36.59 -59.64 4.12
CA GLY A 39 36.92 -59.80 5.54
C GLY A 39 35.70 -59.69 6.43
N ALA A 40 35.62 -60.59 7.38
CA ALA A 40 34.55 -60.93 8.28
C ALA A 40 34.01 -59.73 9.13
N GLY A 41 32.77 -59.89 9.47
CA GLY A 41 31.93 -58.97 10.19
C GLY A 41 32.48 -58.40 11.51
N ARG A 42 32.22 -57.12 11.65
CA ARG A 42 32.15 -56.45 12.95
C ARG A 42 30.80 -55.73 12.97
N ALA A 43 29.94 -56.15 13.92
CA ALA A 43 28.68 -55.51 14.20
C ALA A 43 28.91 -54.01 14.40
N ALA A 44 28.39 -53.19 13.47
CA ALA A 44 28.34 -51.77 13.64
C ALA A 44 27.25 -51.47 14.67
N HIS A 45 27.65 -50.97 15.81
CA HIS A 45 26.75 -50.27 16.74
C HIS A 45 26.05 -49.15 15.94
N GLY A 46 24.73 -49.19 15.90
CA GLY A 46 23.90 -48.16 15.31
C GLY A 46 24.26 -46.82 15.92
N LYS A 47 24.64 -45.87 15.06
CA LYS A 47 24.62 -44.46 15.42
C LYS A 47 23.15 -44.05 15.46
N ASP A 48 22.51 -44.16 16.64
CA ASP A 48 21.28 -43.47 16.94
C ASP A 48 21.60 -41.96 17.06
N GLY A 49 21.48 -41.26 15.93
CA GLY A 49 21.79 -39.83 15.84
C GLY A 49 21.30 -39.17 14.55
N ALA A 50 20.47 -39.86 13.76
CA ALA A 50 19.80 -39.19 12.66
C ALA A 50 18.64 -38.36 13.24
N GLY A 51 18.77 -37.03 13.21
CA GLY A 51 17.70 -36.08 13.59
C GLY A 51 16.41 -36.37 12.80
N LEU A 52 15.29 -35.88 13.30
CA LEU A 52 14.01 -35.99 12.60
C LEU A 52 14.06 -35.16 11.30
N PRO A 53 13.27 -35.52 10.26
CA PRO A 53 13.16 -34.70 9.07
C PRO A 53 12.61 -33.30 9.42
N ALA A 54 12.78 -32.35 8.51
CA ALA A 54 12.11 -31.05 8.61
C ALA A 54 10.58 -31.22 8.52
N ALA A 55 9.85 -30.23 8.99
CA ALA A 55 8.44 -30.10 8.69
C ALA A 55 8.25 -29.97 7.15
N ALA A 56 7.21 -30.57 6.63
CA ALA A 56 6.89 -30.46 5.20
C ALA A 56 5.87 -29.34 4.99
N ALA A 57 6.25 -28.33 4.25
CA ALA A 57 5.34 -27.25 3.87
C ALA A 57 4.22 -27.78 2.96
N ARG A 58 3.02 -27.22 3.12
CA ARG A 58 1.91 -27.40 2.20
C ARG A 58 1.95 -26.27 1.17
N GLN A 59 1.65 -26.59 -0.08
CA GLN A 59 1.39 -25.54 -1.08
C GLN A 59 -0.04 -25.02 -0.84
N PRO A 60 -0.22 -23.71 -0.55
CA PRO A 60 -1.55 -23.13 -0.46
C PRO A 60 -2.33 -23.34 -1.76
N SER A 61 -3.63 -23.55 -1.65
CA SER A 61 -4.51 -23.79 -2.79
C SER A 61 -4.87 -22.52 -3.58
N ALA A 62 -4.67 -21.35 -2.96
CA ALA A 62 -4.90 -20.03 -3.54
C ALA A 62 -3.62 -19.19 -3.49
N ALA A 63 -3.51 -18.18 -4.36
CA ALA A 63 -2.41 -17.23 -4.34
C ALA A 63 -2.45 -16.39 -3.05
N VAL A 64 -3.65 -16.01 -2.61
CA VAL A 64 -3.89 -15.26 -1.37
C VAL A 64 -4.97 -15.96 -0.56
N ASP A 65 -4.69 -16.21 0.71
CA ASP A 65 -5.63 -16.76 1.69
C ASP A 65 -5.70 -15.85 2.92
N VAL A 66 -6.91 -15.69 3.50
CA VAL A 66 -7.13 -14.87 4.69
C VAL A 66 -7.75 -15.73 5.77
N LEU A 67 -7.01 -15.95 6.85
CA LEU A 67 -7.48 -16.66 8.03
C LEU A 67 -8.20 -15.66 8.93
N SER A 68 -9.54 -15.73 8.95
CA SER A 68 -10.38 -14.71 9.61
C SER A 68 -10.73 -15.02 11.06
N ASP A 69 -10.32 -16.17 11.60
CA ASP A 69 -10.55 -16.51 13.00
C ASP A 69 -9.76 -15.57 13.92
N SER A 70 -10.35 -15.24 15.08
CA SER A 70 -9.74 -14.35 16.08
C SER A 70 -9.34 -15.08 17.37
N ALA A 71 -9.87 -16.30 17.59
CA ALA A 71 -9.51 -17.08 18.78
C ALA A 71 -8.09 -17.64 18.63
N PRO A 72 -7.18 -17.43 19.60
CA PRO A 72 -5.78 -17.87 19.51
C PRO A 72 -5.61 -19.35 19.15
N GLU A 73 -6.52 -20.19 19.63
CA GLU A 73 -6.52 -21.64 19.39
C GLU A 73 -6.84 -21.95 17.93
N SER A 74 -7.88 -21.33 17.36
CA SER A 74 -8.29 -21.50 15.96
C SER A 74 -7.21 -20.91 15.02
N VAL A 75 -6.77 -19.69 15.27
CA VAL A 75 -5.72 -19.02 14.48
C VAL A 75 -4.48 -19.90 14.32
N THR A 76 -3.97 -20.47 15.42
CA THR A 76 -2.74 -21.28 15.36
C THR A 76 -2.96 -22.66 14.73
N ALA A 77 -4.15 -23.22 14.89
CA ALA A 77 -4.53 -24.49 14.26
C ALA A 77 -4.68 -24.32 12.73
N ASP A 78 -5.43 -23.29 12.30
CA ASP A 78 -5.70 -23.02 10.89
C ASP A 78 -4.41 -22.65 10.15
N LEU A 79 -3.56 -21.83 10.78
CA LEU A 79 -2.26 -21.49 10.21
C LEU A 79 -1.39 -22.74 10.02
N ALA A 80 -1.34 -23.62 11.04
CA ALA A 80 -0.57 -24.85 10.93
C ALA A 80 -1.10 -25.77 9.83
N HIS A 81 -2.42 -25.91 9.71
CA HIS A 81 -3.04 -26.70 8.63
C HIS A 81 -2.84 -26.10 7.24
N THR A 82 -2.86 -24.77 7.14
CA THR A 82 -2.67 -24.07 5.86
C THR A 82 -1.22 -24.17 5.38
N LEU A 83 -0.25 -24.03 6.29
CA LEU A 83 1.16 -23.98 5.93
C LEU A 83 1.88 -25.33 5.90
N LEU A 84 1.39 -26.33 6.66
CA LEU A 84 2.11 -27.57 6.88
C LEU A 84 1.31 -28.81 6.44
N ALA A 85 1.95 -29.68 5.68
CA ALA A 85 1.44 -31.02 5.39
C ALA A 85 1.80 -32.01 6.51
N THR A 86 3.01 -31.91 7.08
CA THR A 86 3.46 -32.69 8.23
C THR A 86 4.43 -31.88 9.10
N ALA A 87 4.44 -32.19 10.40
CA ALA A 87 5.41 -31.63 11.33
C ALA A 87 5.87 -32.73 12.30
N PRO A 88 7.12 -33.21 12.19
CA PRO A 88 7.65 -34.29 13.04
C PRO A 88 7.63 -33.97 14.52
N VAL A 89 7.67 -32.68 14.87
CA VAL A 89 7.57 -32.14 16.23
C VAL A 89 6.52 -31.07 16.26
N VAL A 90 5.70 -31.04 17.29
CA VAL A 90 4.70 -30.00 17.56
C VAL A 90 4.88 -29.46 18.98
N VAL A 91 4.87 -28.15 19.15
CA VAL A 91 4.82 -27.51 20.47
C VAL A 91 3.41 -27.04 20.73
N VAL A 92 2.87 -27.36 21.91
CA VAL A 92 1.55 -26.91 22.36
C VAL A 92 1.73 -26.12 23.64
N ALA A 93 1.17 -24.92 23.71
CA ALA A 93 1.30 -24.08 24.88
C ALA A 93 -0.04 -23.44 25.29
N ARG A 94 -0.19 -23.17 26.59
CA ARG A 94 -1.29 -22.35 27.08
C ARG A 94 -1.00 -20.88 26.79
N PRO A 95 -1.97 -20.10 26.29
CA PRO A 95 -1.74 -18.69 25.92
C PRO A 95 -1.23 -17.79 27.05
N SER A 96 -1.49 -18.18 28.31
CA SER A 96 -1.16 -17.37 29.51
C SER A 96 0.07 -17.82 30.27
N ALA A 97 0.75 -18.91 29.88
CA ALA A 97 1.85 -19.47 30.67
C ALA A 97 2.99 -20.00 29.80
N GLY A 98 4.23 -19.60 30.12
CA GLY A 98 5.44 -20.15 29.50
C GLY A 98 5.66 -19.76 28.04
N GLN A 99 5.09 -18.64 27.56
CA GLN A 99 5.12 -18.20 26.16
C GLN A 99 6.54 -18.13 25.58
N GLN A 100 7.47 -17.45 26.27
CA GLN A 100 8.86 -17.34 25.82
C GLN A 100 9.55 -18.71 25.70
N ALA A 101 9.27 -19.62 26.65
CA ALA A 101 9.81 -20.98 26.62
C ALA A 101 9.21 -21.79 25.46
N ALA A 102 7.90 -21.62 25.20
CA ALA A 102 7.21 -22.27 24.09
C ALA A 102 7.73 -21.79 22.72
N ALA A 103 7.85 -20.49 22.54
CA ALA A 103 8.40 -19.89 21.33
C ALA A 103 9.87 -20.28 21.13
N ALA A 104 10.68 -20.31 22.19
CA ALA A 104 12.07 -20.73 22.11
C ALA A 104 12.18 -22.24 21.73
N ALA A 105 11.34 -23.10 22.34
CA ALA A 105 11.31 -24.52 22.05
C ALA A 105 10.86 -24.79 20.60
N ALA A 106 9.81 -24.11 20.13
CA ALA A 106 9.30 -24.23 18.78
C ALA A 106 10.34 -23.79 17.75
N ARG A 107 10.99 -22.66 17.95
CA ARG A 107 12.09 -22.18 17.09
C ARG A 107 13.27 -23.15 17.07
N ALA A 108 13.70 -23.64 18.24
CA ALA A 108 14.83 -24.57 18.34
C ALA A 108 14.56 -25.93 17.69
N ALA A 109 13.28 -26.35 17.62
CA ALA A 109 12.86 -27.60 17.01
C ALA A 109 12.29 -27.41 15.59
N HIS A 110 12.34 -26.21 15.00
CA HIS A 110 11.69 -25.85 13.73
C HIS A 110 10.26 -26.43 13.65
N ALA A 111 9.50 -26.25 14.72
CA ALA A 111 8.19 -26.85 14.92
C ALA A 111 7.08 -25.80 14.95
N PRO A 112 5.86 -26.13 14.49
CA PRO A 112 4.71 -25.27 14.72
C PRO A 112 4.41 -25.12 16.21
N LEU A 113 3.92 -23.94 16.61
CA LEU A 113 3.43 -23.66 17.96
C LEU A 113 1.92 -23.52 17.92
N LEU A 114 1.23 -24.45 18.55
CA LEU A 114 -0.23 -24.41 18.74
C LEU A 114 -0.55 -23.83 20.13
N LEU A 115 -1.54 -22.98 20.18
CA LEU A 115 -2.08 -22.45 21.43
C LEU A 115 -3.33 -23.21 21.83
N ALA A 116 -3.48 -23.54 23.12
CA ALA A 116 -4.67 -24.18 23.64
C ALA A 116 -4.85 -23.89 25.13
N SER A 117 -6.07 -23.60 25.56
CA SER A 117 -6.42 -23.39 26.97
C SER A 117 -6.66 -24.72 27.71
N SER A 118 -7.03 -25.77 26.96
CA SER A 118 -7.29 -27.12 27.46
C SER A 118 -7.07 -28.19 26.41
N VAL A 119 -7.03 -29.45 26.82
CA VAL A 119 -6.92 -30.59 25.89
C VAL A 119 -8.30 -30.94 25.33
N THR A 120 -8.58 -30.48 24.12
CA THR A 120 -9.85 -30.71 23.41
C THR A 120 -9.68 -31.76 22.31
N ALA A 121 -10.80 -32.26 21.77
CA ALA A 121 -10.80 -33.14 20.60
C ALA A 121 -10.29 -32.41 19.35
N GLY A 122 -10.59 -31.10 19.21
CA GLY A 122 -10.11 -30.26 18.12
C GLY A 122 -8.56 -30.15 18.15
N LEU A 123 -7.97 -29.83 19.30
CA LEU A 123 -6.52 -29.77 19.46
C LEU A 123 -5.86 -31.09 19.08
N THR A 124 -6.38 -32.23 19.55
CA THR A 124 -5.80 -33.54 19.24
C THR A 124 -5.92 -33.88 17.76
N ALA A 125 -7.05 -33.55 17.12
CA ALA A 125 -7.22 -33.73 15.67
C ALA A 125 -6.23 -32.87 14.88
N THR A 126 -6.00 -31.60 15.29
CA THR A 126 -5.00 -30.72 14.68
C THR A 126 -3.59 -31.35 14.78
N ILE A 127 -3.21 -31.84 15.97
CA ILE A 127 -1.89 -32.47 16.20
C ILE A 127 -1.77 -33.74 15.35
N GLU A 128 -2.77 -34.63 15.35
CA GLU A 128 -2.76 -35.87 14.58
C GLU A 128 -2.68 -35.61 13.06
N GLY A 129 -3.35 -34.55 12.57
CA GLY A 129 -3.29 -34.13 11.17
C GLY A 129 -1.90 -33.69 10.71
N LEU A 130 -1.04 -33.29 11.64
CA LEU A 130 0.37 -32.96 11.35
C LEU A 130 1.31 -34.17 11.41
N HIS A 131 0.84 -35.36 11.82
CA HIS A 131 1.58 -36.61 11.91
C HIS A 131 2.88 -36.54 12.73
N PRO A 132 2.90 -35.94 13.93
CA PRO A 132 4.12 -35.77 14.71
C PRO A 132 4.62 -37.07 15.32
N ARG A 133 5.92 -37.16 15.56
CA ARG A 133 6.55 -38.19 16.38
C ARG A 133 6.66 -37.77 17.83
N ALA A 134 6.78 -36.46 18.07
CA ALA A 134 6.89 -35.89 19.41
C ALA A 134 6.07 -34.62 19.56
N VAL A 135 5.48 -34.44 20.76
CA VAL A 135 4.75 -33.24 21.19
C VAL A 135 5.34 -32.75 22.50
N LEU A 136 5.64 -31.45 22.57
CA LEU A 136 5.99 -30.77 23.83
C LEU A 136 4.81 -29.99 24.35
N ALA A 137 4.30 -30.36 25.51
CA ALA A 137 3.22 -29.66 26.22
C ALA A 137 3.80 -28.67 27.25
N ILE A 138 3.37 -27.39 27.15
CA ILE A 138 3.80 -26.31 28.07
C ILE A 138 2.57 -25.68 28.69
N GLY A 139 2.45 -25.79 30.00
CA GLY A 139 1.28 -25.29 30.75
C GLY A 139 0.00 -26.11 30.59
N LEU A 140 0.06 -27.23 29.85
CA LEU A 140 -1.02 -28.20 29.67
C LEU A 140 -0.63 -29.55 30.32
N PRO A 141 -1.60 -30.34 30.82
CA PRO A 141 -1.32 -31.66 31.37
C PRO A 141 -0.82 -32.63 30.29
N ALA A 142 0.47 -32.94 30.28
CA ALA A 142 1.07 -33.82 29.27
C ALA A 142 0.47 -35.22 29.28
N HIS A 143 0.05 -35.74 30.45
CA HIS A 143 -0.60 -37.05 30.60
C HIS A 143 -1.97 -37.12 29.89
N ASP A 144 -2.75 -36.01 29.91
CA ASP A 144 -4.05 -35.94 29.24
C ASP A 144 -3.88 -35.96 27.73
N LEU A 145 -2.87 -35.24 27.20
CA LEU A 145 -2.51 -35.29 25.81
C LEU A 145 -2.01 -36.70 25.41
N ALA A 146 -1.12 -37.31 26.19
CA ALA A 146 -0.59 -38.64 25.91
C ALA A 146 -1.69 -39.72 25.90
N ALA A 147 -2.70 -39.59 26.76
CA ALA A 147 -3.83 -40.51 26.80
C ALA A 147 -4.67 -40.49 25.51
N ARG A 148 -4.71 -39.33 24.83
CA ARG A 148 -5.48 -39.12 23.58
C ARG A 148 -4.65 -39.35 22.34
N LEU A 149 -3.35 -38.98 22.34
CA LEU A 149 -2.44 -39.06 21.21
C LEU A 149 -1.67 -40.41 21.24
N ARG A 150 -2.37 -41.50 20.91
CA ARG A 150 -1.77 -42.85 20.97
C ARG A 150 -0.62 -43.01 19.97
N GLY A 151 0.53 -43.52 20.45
CA GLY A 151 1.71 -43.75 19.61
C GLY A 151 2.57 -42.51 19.33
N ILE A 152 2.21 -41.35 19.90
CA ILE A 152 2.98 -40.12 19.80
C ILE A 152 3.67 -39.87 21.16
N GLN A 153 4.97 -39.56 21.12
CA GLN A 153 5.71 -39.22 22.35
C GLN A 153 5.28 -37.84 22.85
N VAL A 154 4.64 -37.76 24.02
CA VAL A 154 4.28 -36.51 24.65
C VAL A 154 5.19 -36.24 25.84
N THR A 155 5.81 -35.04 25.86
CA THR A 155 6.73 -34.62 26.93
C THR A 155 6.35 -33.24 27.46
N SER A 156 6.93 -32.85 28.61
CA SER A 156 6.83 -31.50 29.18
C SER A 156 8.22 -30.99 29.58
N LEU A 157 8.36 -29.69 29.80
CA LEU A 157 9.61 -29.13 30.29
C LEU A 157 9.99 -29.78 31.63
N PRO A 158 11.29 -30.04 31.90
CA PRO A 158 12.49 -29.60 31.17
C PRO A 158 12.98 -30.55 30.04
N SER A 159 12.16 -31.48 29.58
CA SER A 159 12.55 -32.40 28.50
C SER A 159 12.92 -31.68 27.22
N ARG A 160 13.95 -32.22 26.53
CA ARG A 160 14.33 -31.70 25.20
C ARG A 160 13.56 -32.44 24.10
N LEU A 161 13.16 -31.67 23.08
CA LEU A 161 12.62 -32.23 21.86
C LEU A 161 13.73 -32.88 21.02
N PRO A 162 13.40 -33.89 20.21
CA PRO A 162 14.31 -34.38 19.18
C PRO A 162 14.70 -33.23 18.22
N ALA A 163 15.95 -33.20 17.79
CA ALA A 163 16.40 -32.28 16.78
C ALA A 163 15.73 -32.59 15.43
N THR A 164 15.23 -31.60 14.76
CA THR A 164 14.72 -31.68 13.40
C THR A 164 15.72 -31.07 12.43
N ALA A 165 15.66 -31.46 11.16
CA ALA A 165 16.39 -30.78 10.10
C ALA A 165 15.85 -29.38 9.87
N ASP A 166 16.67 -28.48 9.31
CA ASP A 166 16.25 -27.16 8.92
C ASP A 166 15.15 -27.23 7.84
N PRO A 167 14.09 -26.43 7.95
CA PRO A 167 13.08 -26.35 6.89
C PRO A 167 13.70 -25.80 5.60
N ALA A 168 13.24 -26.31 4.47
CA ALA A 168 13.59 -25.71 3.18
C ALA A 168 12.97 -24.31 3.14
N THR A 169 13.79 -23.28 2.98
CA THR A 169 13.30 -21.92 2.80
C THR A 169 12.49 -21.81 1.51
N SER A 170 11.20 -21.56 1.64
CA SER A 170 10.35 -21.16 0.53
C SER A 170 10.39 -19.64 0.42
N GLY A 171 11.35 -19.10 -0.32
CA GLY A 171 11.44 -17.65 -0.54
C GLY A 171 10.22 -17.03 -1.26
N ARG A 172 9.16 -17.82 -1.46
CA ARG A 172 7.96 -17.42 -2.20
C ARG A 172 6.65 -17.63 -1.43
N LEU A 173 6.72 -17.92 -0.14
CA LEU A 173 5.59 -18.02 0.77
C LEU A 173 5.72 -16.94 1.84
N ALA A 174 4.73 -16.04 1.92
CA ALA A 174 4.66 -15.01 2.95
C ALA A 174 3.48 -15.25 3.90
N VAL A 175 3.68 -14.89 5.16
CA VAL A 175 2.62 -14.78 6.16
C VAL A 175 2.51 -13.32 6.57
N LEU A 176 1.36 -12.69 6.32
CA LEU A 176 1.08 -11.34 6.80
C LEU A 176 0.44 -11.37 8.17
N THR A 177 0.84 -10.45 9.03
CA THR A 177 0.26 -10.26 10.37
C THR A 177 0.18 -8.78 10.69
N ASP A 178 -0.95 -8.33 11.24
CA ASP A 178 -1.12 -6.98 11.75
C ASP A 178 -0.39 -6.83 13.10
N THR A 179 0.45 -5.79 13.21
CA THR A 179 1.20 -5.49 14.45
C THR A 179 0.38 -4.66 15.44
N THR A 180 -0.72 -4.05 15.02
CA THR A 180 -1.59 -3.22 15.87
C THR A 180 -2.65 -4.03 16.59
N SER A 181 -3.08 -5.15 16.02
CA SER A 181 -3.89 -6.15 16.67
C SER A 181 -3.01 -7.10 17.51
N ASP A 182 -3.54 -8.16 18.05
CA ASP A 182 -2.87 -9.09 18.99
C ASP A 182 -1.58 -9.79 18.47
N GLY A 183 -0.96 -9.28 17.40
CA GLY A 183 0.28 -9.78 16.80
C GLY A 183 1.50 -9.72 17.73
N ASN A 184 1.41 -9.00 18.85
CA ASN A 184 2.42 -8.97 19.90
C ASN A 184 1.99 -9.89 21.06
N GLY A 185 2.74 -10.96 21.29
CA GLY A 185 2.49 -11.92 22.38
C GLY A 185 2.45 -13.35 21.91
N ALA A 186 1.66 -14.20 22.60
CA ALA A 186 1.63 -15.65 22.32
C ALA A 186 1.21 -15.99 20.90
N VAL A 187 0.26 -15.25 20.34
CA VAL A 187 -0.23 -15.46 18.96
C VAL A 187 0.85 -15.10 17.95
N GLY A 188 1.47 -13.93 18.08
CA GLY A 188 2.57 -13.51 17.20
C GLY A 188 3.78 -14.46 17.25
N ASP A 189 4.15 -14.92 18.46
CA ASP A 189 5.19 -15.94 18.63
C ASP A 189 4.82 -17.26 17.93
N ALA A 190 3.55 -17.67 18.00
CA ALA A 190 3.07 -18.89 17.39
C ALA A 190 3.02 -18.78 15.86
N ILE A 191 2.58 -17.63 15.33
CA ILE A 191 2.63 -17.31 13.90
C ILE A 191 4.06 -17.39 13.39
N ALA A 192 5.00 -16.70 14.07
CA ALA A 192 6.39 -16.67 13.67
C ALA A 192 7.05 -18.07 13.69
N ALA A 193 6.77 -18.87 14.72
CA ALA A 193 7.32 -20.23 14.83
C ALA A 193 6.75 -21.15 13.74
N THR A 194 5.44 -21.09 13.50
CA THR A 194 4.76 -21.93 12.50
C THR A 194 5.17 -21.54 11.08
N ALA A 195 5.26 -20.24 10.79
CA ALA A 195 5.77 -19.73 9.52
C ALA A 195 7.23 -20.20 9.26
N ALA A 196 8.08 -20.06 10.29
CA ALA A 196 9.47 -20.53 10.20
C ALA A 196 9.56 -22.05 9.96
N ALA A 197 8.72 -22.87 10.61
CA ALA A 197 8.65 -24.31 10.39
C ALA A 197 8.23 -24.66 8.95
N ALA A 198 7.42 -23.82 8.31
CA ALA A 198 7.01 -23.96 6.91
C ALA A 198 8.02 -23.33 5.92
N GLY A 199 9.10 -22.71 6.40
CA GLY A 199 10.05 -21.96 5.56
C GLY A 199 9.46 -20.68 4.95
N ALA A 200 8.37 -20.16 5.51
CA ALA A 200 7.71 -18.93 5.09
C ALA A 200 8.36 -17.69 5.71
N THR A 201 8.23 -16.55 5.03
CA THR A 201 8.66 -15.25 5.56
C THR A 201 7.48 -14.52 6.19
N VAL A 202 7.62 -14.08 7.43
CA VAL A 202 6.62 -13.20 8.06
C VAL A 202 6.85 -11.77 7.60
N VAL A 203 5.78 -11.12 7.14
CA VAL A 203 5.73 -9.70 6.81
C VAL A 203 4.77 -9.03 7.80
N ASN A 204 5.32 -8.22 8.67
CA ASN A 204 4.54 -7.43 9.60
C ASN A 204 3.94 -6.23 8.86
N VAL A 205 2.68 -5.95 9.11
CA VAL A 205 1.93 -4.82 8.55
C VAL A 205 1.44 -3.95 9.72
N ASP A 206 1.62 -2.65 9.62
CA ASP A 206 1.05 -1.70 10.58
C ASP A 206 -0.38 -1.36 10.15
N GLY A 207 -1.36 -2.12 10.67
CA GLY A 207 -2.77 -2.06 10.30
C GLY A 207 -3.22 -3.14 9.31
N ASP A 208 -4.33 -2.86 8.62
CA ASP A 208 -5.05 -3.82 7.75
C ASP A 208 -4.73 -3.71 6.25
N ASP A 209 -3.93 -2.71 5.87
CA ASP A 209 -3.58 -2.46 4.47
C ASP A 209 -2.07 -2.42 4.26
N PRO A 210 -1.46 -3.43 3.63
CA PRO A 210 -0.02 -3.46 3.40
C PRO A 210 0.49 -2.29 2.56
N ARG A 211 -0.38 -1.62 1.82
CA ARG A 211 -0.05 -0.41 1.03
C ARG A 211 0.17 0.82 1.91
N ALA A 212 -0.36 0.83 3.13
CA ALA A 212 -0.18 1.95 4.07
C ALA A 212 1.18 1.92 4.78
N ASP A 213 1.83 0.74 4.83
CA ASP A 213 3.08 0.53 5.54
C ASP A 213 4.28 0.46 4.57
N PRO A 214 5.18 1.47 4.56
CA PRO A 214 6.39 1.46 3.73
C PRO A 214 7.32 0.27 3.99
N GLY A 215 7.33 -0.26 5.23
CA GLY A 215 8.12 -1.43 5.61
C GLY A 215 7.59 -2.71 4.95
N ALA A 216 6.27 -2.90 5.02
CA ALA A 216 5.57 -4.02 4.37
C ALA A 216 5.71 -3.94 2.84
N ILE A 217 5.53 -2.75 2.24
CA ILE A 217 5.75 -2.51 0.80
C ILE A 217 7.16 -2.97 0.40
N GLY A 218 8.21 -2.47 1.08
CA GLY A 218 9.57 -2.83 0.76
C GLY A 218 9.89 -4.32 0.99
N ALA A 219 9.25 -4.98 1.97
CA ALA A 219 9.40 -6.42 2.18
C ALA A 219 8.73 -7.23 1.05
N LEU A 220 7.49 -6.89 0.68
CA LEU A 220 6.73 -7.55 -0.39
C LEU A 220 7.39 -7.38 -1.76
N ALA A 221 7.86 -6.17 -2.07
CA ALA A 221 8.56 -5.88 -3.31
C ALA A 221 9.86 -6.69 -3.48
N ARG A 222 10.59 -6.93 -2.39
CA ARG A 222 11.79 -7.79 -2.40
C ARG A 222 11.45 -9.26 -2.48
N LEU A 223 10.43 -9.70 -1.72
CA LEU A 223 10.06 -11.10 -1.61
C LEU A 223 9.33 -11.60 -2.86
N ARG A 224 8.42 -10.80 -3.41
CA ARG A 224 7.52 -11.16 -4.53
C ARG A 224 6.92 -12.55 -4.34
N PRO A 225 6.13 -12.74 -3.29
CA PRO A 225 5.62 -14.05 -2.93
C PRO A 225 4.69 -14.60 -4.00
N LEU A 226 4.70 -15.93 -4.20
CA LEU A 226 3.68 -16.60 -5.04
C LEU A 226 2.42 -16.89 -4.25
N ASN A 227 2.58 -17.11 -2.94
CA ASN A 227 1.48 -17.39 -2.05
C ASN A 227 1.62 -16.51 -0.81
N VAL A 228 0.48 -15.97 -0.38
CA VAL A 228 0.36 -15.14 0.81
C VAL A 228 -0.75 -15.70 1.69
N VAL A 229 -0.44 -15.91 2.96
CA VAL A 229 -1.43 -16.24 3.98
C VAL A 229 -1.49 -15.07 4.96
N ALA A 230 -2.60 -14.35 4.99
CA ALA A 230 -2.82 -13.26 5.94
C ALA A 230 -3.56 -13.81 7.17
N VAL A 231 -3.07 -13.46 8.35
CA VAL A 231 -3.67 -13.85 9.64
C VAL A 231 -4.36 -12.65 10.24
N GLY A 232 -5.69 -12.71 10.24
CA GLY A 232 -6.60 -11.68 10.73
C GLY A 232 -7.67 -11.32 9.70
N GLY A 233 -8.93 -11.28 10.13
CA GLY A 233 -10.07 -10.93 9.27
C GLY A 233 -10.10 -9.46 8.83
N GLU A 234 -9.32 -8.60 9.47
CA GLU A 234 -9.11 -7.18 9.16
C GLU A 234 -8.51 -6.97 7.77
N PHE A 235 -7.70 -7.89 7.26
CA PHE A 235 -7.18 -7.83 5.88
C PHE A 235 -8.28 -7.91 4.81
N GLY A 236 -9.49 -8.30 5.20
CA GLY A 236 -10.67 -8.34 4.34
C GLY A 236 -10.75 -9.60 3.47
N SER A 237 -11.35 -9.50 2.29
CA SER A 237 -11.45 -10.65 1.38
C SER A 237 -10.13 -10.92 0.67
N SER A 238 -9.85 -12.19 0.32
CA SER A 238 -8.67 -12.60 -0.45
C SER A 238 -8.53 -11.82 -1.76
N VAL A 239 -9.63 -11.56 -2.46
CA VAL A 239 -9.63 -10.80 -3.74
C VAL A 239 -9.18 -9.35 -3.53
N ARG A 240 -9.67 -8.70 -2.46
CA ARG A 240 -9.25 -7.34 -2.13
C ARG A 240 -7.78 -7.28 -1.74
N LEU A 241 -7.35 -8.21 -0.89
CA LEU A 241 -5.96 -8.30 -0.47
C LEU A 241 -5.03 -8.59 -1.65
N GLU A 242 -5.40 -9.50 -2.55
CA GLU A 242 -4.62 -9.78 -3.78
C GLU A 242 -4.41 -8.51 -4.61
N SER A 243 -5.45 -7.71 -4.79
CA SER A 243 -5.34 -6.42 -5.49
C SER A 243 -4.38 -5.45 -4.79
N ARG A 244 -4.43 -5.36 -3.45
CA ARG A 244 -3.55 -4.51 -2.64
C ARG A 244 -2.10 -4.98 -2.70
N LEU A 245 -1.87 -6.29 -2.64
CA LEU A 245 -0.53 -6.89 -2.76
C LEU A 245 0.10 -6.62 -4.12
N ALA A 246 -0.67 -6.71 -5.20
CA ALA A 246 -0.19 -6.40 -6.54
C ALA A 246 0.33 -4.95 -6.65
N VAL A 247 -0.27 -4.00 -5.92
CA VAL A 247 0.23 -2.62 -5.82
C VAL A 247 1.48 -2.57 -4.93
N ALA A 248 1.45 -3.20 -3.74
CA ALA A 248 2.55 -3.18 -2.79
C ALA A 248 3.86 -3.73 -3.40
N GLU A 249 3.76 -4.79 -4.19
CA GLU A 249 4.90 -5.41 -4.87
C GLU A 249 5.59 -4.52 -5.92
N THR A 250 4.95 -3.42 -6.35
CA THR A 250 5.58 -2.48 -7.29
C THR A 250 6.64 -1.60 -6.66
N ASP A 251 6.65 -1.44 -5.33
CA ASP A 251 7.47 -0.48 -4.57
C ASP A 251 7.29 0.99 -5.00
N ARG A 252 6.29 1.29 -5.81
CA ARG A 252 5.97 2.66 -6.23
C ARG A 252 5.22 3.35 -5.10
N GLN A 253 5.89 4.23 -4.40
CA GLN A 253 5.29 4.93 -3.26
C GLN A 253 4.88 6.36 -3.64
N LEU A 254 3.89 6.87 -2.91
CA LEU A 254 3.48 8.26 -2.97
C LEU A 254 4.58 9.17 -2.40
N PRO A 255 4.63 10.45 -2.77
CA PRO A 255 5.41 11.43 -2.03
C PRO A 255 5.06 11.36 -0.53
N GLY A 256 6.08 11.21 0.31
CA GLY A 256 5.87 11.01 1.74
C GLY A 256 5.85 9.55 2.21
N GLY A 257 5.87 8.58 1.29
CA GLY A 257 5.89 7.14 1.57
C GLY A 257 4.51 6.49 1.54
N GLY A 258 4.46 5.16 1.49
CA GLY A 258 3.21 4.42 1.38
C GLY A 258 2.53 4.53 0.01
N GLN A 259 1.40 3.86 -0.13
CA GLN A 259 0.63 3.82 -1.38
C GLN A 259 -0.87 4.13 -1.15
N VAL A 260 -1.25 4.43 0.09
CA VAL A 260 -2.58 4.90 0.49
C VAL A 260 -2.48 6.38 0.81
N MET A 261 -3.33 7.21 0.16
CA MET A 261 -3.21 8.66 0.29
C MET A 261 -3.71 9.16 1.64
N PHE A 262 -4.95 8.87 1.99
CA PHE A 262 -5.55 9.37 3.23
C PHE A 262 -6.00 8.24 4.15
N PRO A 263 -5.92 8.45 5.47
CA PRO A 263 -5.51 9.65 6.22
C PRO A 263 -4.00 9.85 6.39
N GLY A 264 -3.16 8.99 5.76
CA GLY A 264 -1.70 8.95 5.95
C GLY A 264 -0.93 10.18 5.44
N HIS A 265 -1.57 11.10 4.70
CA HIS A 265 -0.94 12.29 4.12
C HIS A 265 -1.81 13.52 4.25
N ARG A 266 -1.21 14.71 4.07
CA ARG A 266 -1.91 15.98 3.88
C ARG A 266 -1.37 16.70 2.67
N LEU A 267 -2.25 17.07 1.72
CA LEU A 267 -1.88 17.82 0.53
C LEU A 267 -2.00 19.32 0.79
N VAL A 268 -0.97 20.09 0.40
CA VAL A 268 -1.03 21.56 0.40
C VAL A 268 -0.71 22.04 -1.00
N ALA A 269 -1.73 22.50 -1.70
CA ALA A 269 -1.71 22.74 -3.14
C ALA A 269 -1.57 24.23 -3.49
N LEU A 270 -0.79 24.51 -4.53
CA LEU A 270 -0.77 25.77 -5.26
C LEU A 270 -1.65 25.61 -6.50
N TYR A 271 -2.74 26.36 -6.59
CA TYR A 271 -3.77 26.22 -7.62
C TYR A 271 -3.56 27.22 -8.76
N GLY A 272 -3.86 26.82 -9.98
CA GLY A 272 -3.97 27.66 -11.16
C GLY A 272 -3.52 27.00 -12.46
N HIS A 273 -3.49 27.80 -13.55
CA HIS A 273 -3.05 27.36 -14.88
C HIS A 273 -1.61 27.85 -15.13
N PRO A 274 -0.68 26.98 -15.59
CA PRO A 274 0.69 27.37 -15.95
C PRO A 274 0.72 28.53 -16.95
N GLY A 275 1.49 29.59 -16.62
CA GLY A 275 1.69 30.73 -17.51
C GLY A 275 0.49 31.70 -17.64
N THR A 276 -0.60 31.49 -16.87
CA THR A 276 -1.79 32.35 -16.89
C THR A 276 -2.08 32.94 -15.52
N PRO A 277 -1.53 34.11 -15.18
CA PRO A 277 -1.64 34.69 -13.83
C PRO A 277 -3.08 34.99 -13.38
N SER A 278 -3.99 35.24 -14.31
CA SER A 278 -5.42 35.48 -14.03
C SER A 278 -6.19 34.22 -13.60
N LEU A 279 -5.64 33.03 -13.86
CA LEU A 279 -6.26 31.74 -13.54
C LEU A 279 -5.68 31.09 -12.25
N GLY A 280 -5.01 31.88 -11.41
CA GLY A 280 -4.59 31.45 -10.10
C GLY A 280 -3.10 31.64 -9.80
N ALA A 281 -2.75 31.38 -8.56
CA ALA A 281 -1.45 31.67 -7.99
C ALA A 281 -0.31 30.86 -8.63
N LEU A 282 -0.59 29.66 -9.17
CA LEU A 282 0.39 28.82 -9.85
C LEU A 282 0.90 29.47 -11.15
N GLY A 283 0.03 30.16 -11.89
CA GLY A 283 0.37 30.80 -13.14
C GLY A 283 1.13 32.13 -13.04
N GLN A 284 1.34 32.65 -11.80
CA GLN A 284 1.96 33.96 -11.57
C GLN A 284 3.49 33.95 -11.69
N GLN A 285 4.11 32.79 -11.77
CA GLN A 285 5.56 32.59 -11.83
C GLN A 285 5.90 31.36 -12.67
N ASP A 286 7.21 31.19 -12.97
CA ASP A 286 7.72 30.01 -13.66
C ASP A 286 7.65 28.73 -12.81
N LEU A 287 7.96 27.59 -13.43
CA LEU A 287 7.90 26.27 -12.80
C LEU A 287 8.79 26.18 -11.55
N ALA A 288 10.02 26.71 -11.59
CA ALA A 288 10.94 26.62 -10.47
C ALA A 288 10.46 27.45 -9.28
N ALA A 289 9.97 28.67 -9.53
CA ALA A 289 9.40 29.54 -8.51
C ALA A 289 8.07 28.97 -7.95
N SER A 290 7.27 28.27 -8.78
CA SER A 290 6.06 27.58 -8.35
C SER A 290 6.36 26.41 -7.41
N VAL A 291 7.38 25.59 -7.71
CA VAL A 291 7.89 24.56 -6.79
C VAL A 291 8.26 25.17 -5.44
N ALA A 292 9.09 26.22 -5.45
CA ALA A 292 9.51 26.88 -4.22
C ALA A 292 8.33 27.46 -3.41
N ARG A 293 7.31 28.01 -4.10
CA ARG A 293 6.11 28.56 -3.46
C ARG A 293 5.26 27.45 -2.84
N ALA A 294 4.99 26.35 -3.57
CA ALA A 294 4.24 25.22 -3.05
C ALA A 294 4.93 24.59 -1.82
N GLN A 295 6.25 24.41 -1.89
CA GLN A 295 7.04 23.91 -0.77
C GLN A 295 7.01 24.85 0.46
N ARG A 296 7.01 26.18 0.25
CA ARG A 296 6.86 27.14 1.36
C ARG A 296 5.49 27.05 2.02
N LEU A 297 4.42 26.93 1.24
CA LEU A 297 3.06 26.74 1.76
C LEU A 297 2.97 25.45 2.57
N ALA A 298 3.44 24.34 2.04
CA ALA A 298 3.43 23.05 2.73
C ALA A 298 4.21 23.08 4.07
N ARG A 299 5.36 23.78 4.10
CA ARG A 299 6.15 23.90 5.35
C ARG A 299 5.37 24.54 6.50
N ALA A 300 4.44 25.46 6.23
CA ALA A 300 3.64 26.10 7.25
C ALA A 300 2.67 25.15 7.99
N TYR A 301 2.38 23.98 7.40
CA TYR A 301 1.48 22.98 7.96
C TYR A 301 2.20 21.82 8.67
N ARG A 302 3.51 21.63 8.49
CA ARG A 302 4.23 20.46 9.03
C ARG A 302 4.09 20.30 10.54
N SER A 303 4.30 21.39 11.30
CA SER A 303 4.15 21.36 12.77
C SER A 303 2.70 21.25 13.26
N LEU A 304 1.74 21.45 12.37
CA LEU A 304 0.30 21.43 12.66
C LEU A 304 -0.33 20.07 12.33
N SER A 305 0.39 19.19 11.63
CA SER A 305 -0.16 17.96 11.06
C SER A 305 0.01 16.71 11.94
N GLY A 306 0.51 16.85 13.18
CA GLY A 306 0.58 15.73 14.13
C GLY A 306 1.45 14.56 13.67
N GLY A 307 2.51 14.83 12.91
CA GLY A 307 3.38 13.78 12.36
C GLY A 307 2.98 13.27 10.97
N VAL A 308 1.76 13.56 10.51
CA VAL A 308 1.31 13.21 9.15
C VAL A 308 2.16 13.96 8.11
N PRO A 309 2.76 13.27 7.12
CA PRO A 309 3.50 13.90 6.03
C PRO A 309 2.68 14.95 5.29
N VAL A 310 3.26 16.15 5.14
CA VAL A 310 2.65 17.27 4.40
C VAL A 310 3.31 17.36 3.04
N ILE A 311 2.54 17.09 2.00
CA ILE A 311 3.00 16.98 0.62
C ILE A 311 2.71 18.28 -0.13
N PRO A 312 3.74 19.01 -0.59
CA PRO A 312 3.53 20.12 -1.49
C PRO A 312 2.91 19.60 -2.79
N THR A 313 1.92 20.32 -3.31
CA THR A 313 1.09 19.86 -4.41
C THR A 313 0.92 20.97 -5.44
N PHE A 314 0.86 20.61 -6.70
CA PHE A 314 0.29 21.45 -7.74
C PHE A 314 -1.15 21.00 -8.02
N GLU A 315 -2.08 21.94 -8.02
CA GLU A 315 -3.42 21.73 -8.53
C GLU A 315 -3.53 22.55 -9.82
N ILE A 316 -3.46 21.85 -10.94
CA ILE A 316 -3.28 22.44 -12.27
C ILE A 316 -4.62 22.42 -13.02
N ILE A 317 -5.13 23.58 -13.37
CA ILE A 317 -6.26 23.67 -14.30
C ILE A 317 -5.79 23.09 -15.65
N ALA A 318 -6.19 21.86 -15.93
CA ALA A 318 -5.79 21.16 -17.15
C ALA A 318 -6.74 21.47 -18.31
N THR A 319 -8.04 21.67 -18.01
CA THR A 319 -8.99 22.21 -18.99
C THR A 319 -9.58 23.51 -18.45
N VAL A 320 -9.63 24.52 -19.29
CA VAL A 320 -10.04 25.88 -18.94
C VAL A 320 -11.39 26.18 -19.55
N ALA A 321 -12.39 26.52 -18.72
CA ALA A 321 -13.67 27.03 -19.22
C ALA A 321 -13.49 28.40 -19.89
N GLU A 322 -13.90 28.53 -21.17
CA GLU A 322 -13.71 29.73 -21.98
C GLU A 322 -15.03 30.36 -22.43
N GLY A 323 -15.00 31.69 -22.62
CA GLY A 323 -16.16 32.46 -23.09
C GLY A 323 -16.53 32.20 -24.58
N SER A 324 -15.64 31.57 -25.34
CA SER A 324 -15.85 31.17 -26.73
C SER A 324 -16.08 29.66 -26.84
N PRO A 325 -16.85 29.21 -27.87
CA PRO A 325 -17.18 27.79 -28.01
C PRO A 325 -15.96 26.90 -28.33
N GLY A 326 -14.85 27.48 -28.79
CA GLY A 326 -13.68 26.72 -29.23
C GLY A 326 -13.95 25.79 -30.44
N PRO A 327 -12.95 25.01 -30.86
CA PRO A 327 -13.11 24.07 -32.00
C PRO A 327 -14.12 22.94 -31.70
N GLY A 328 -14.26 22.52 -30.44
CA GLY A 328 -15.20 21.48 -30.00
C GLY A 328 -16.64 21.99 -29.82
N GLY A 329 -16.85 23.30 -29.76
CA GLY A 329 -18.15 23.90 -29.46
C GLY A 329 -18.59 23.75 -28.00
N ASP A 330 -17.68 23.33 -27.10
CA ASP A 330 -17.94 22.93 -25.73
C ASP A 330 -17.58 23.96 -24.68
N TYR A 331 -16.98 25.09 -25.08
CA TYR A 331 -16.55 26.17 -24.17
C TYR A 331 -15.48 25.72 -23.17
N SER A 332 -14.63 24.78 -23.56
CA SER A 332 -13.49 24.33 -22.77
C SER A 332 -12.25 24.22 -23.66
N TYR A 333 -11.13 24.69 -23.16
CA TYR A 333 -9.83 24.52 -23.81
C TYR A 333 -9.01 23.45 -23.07
N GLU A 334 -8.62 22.41 -23.77
CA GLU A 334 -7.80 21.33 -23.25
C GLU A 334 -6.32 21.69 -23.44
N THR A 335 -5.60 21.93 -22.32
CA THR A 335 -4.16 22.19 -22.39
C THR A 335 -3.42 20.96 -22.87
N PRO A 336 -2.57 21.06 -23.91
CA PRO A 336 -1.85 19.91 -24.44
C PRO A 336 -1.06 19.15 -23.35
N VAL A 337 -1.11 17.82 -23.37
CA VAL A 337 -0.34 16.94 -22.46
C VAL A 337 1.15 17.30 -22.46
N SER A 338 1.71 17.70 -23.61
CA SER A 338 3.12 18.11 -23.75
C SER A 338 3.49 19.36 -22.94
N GLU A 339 2.52 20.23 -22.66
CA GLU A 339 2.73 21.44 -21.83
C GLU A 339 2.63 21.12 -20.35
N LEU A 340 1.80 20.15 -19.96
CA LEU A 340 1.60 19.76 -18.56
C LEU A 340 2.65 18.74 -18.08
N MET A 341 3.15 17.87 -18.95
CA MET A 341 4.11 16.83 -18.60
C MET A 341 5.38 17.35 -17.91
N PRO A 342 5.99 18.48 -18.30
CA PRO A 342 7.13 19.05 -17.58
C PRO A 342 6.82 19.40 -16.12
N TRP A 343 5.60 19.87 -15.82
CA TRP A 343 5.14 20.18 -14.46
C TRP A 343 4.97 18.92 -13.62
N VAL A 344 4.39 17.86 -14.23
CA VAL A 344 4.20 16.56 -13.59
C VAL A 344 5.54 15.92 -13.25
N ARG A 345 6.48 15.90 -14.20
CA ARG A 345 7.82 15.34 -13.98
C ARG A 345 8.60 16.11 -12.93
N ARG A 346 8.57 17.45 -13.01
CA ARG A 346 9.25 18.28 -12.00
C ARG A 346 8.65 18.07 -10.62
N ALA A 347 7.34 17.92 -10.50
CA ALA A 347 6.68 17.60 -9.23
C ALA A 347 7.16 16.24 -8.69
N ALA A 348 7.25 15.21 -9.54
CA ALA A 348 7.77 13.90 -9.13
C ALA A 348 9.22 13.99 -8.63
N ASP A 349 10.10 14.68 -9.36
CA ASP A 349 11.52 14.88 -8.99
C ASP A 349 11.69 15.61 -7.63
N GLU A 350 10.73 16.48 -7.29
CA GLU A 350 10.72 17.27 -6.05
C GLU A 350 9.89 16.63 -4.91
N GLY A 351 9.42 15.39 -5.09
CA GLY A 351 8.59 14.72 -4.10
C GLY A 351 7.24 15.41 -3.86
N MET A 352 6.63 15.92 -4.91
CA MET A 352 5.35 16.63 -4.89
C MET A 352 4.25 15.80 -5.56
N TYR A 353 3.01 16.08 -5.19
CA TYR A 353 1.83 15.54 -5.85
C TYR A 353 1.27 16.53 -6.87
N VAL A 354 0.50 16.03 -7.84
CA VAL A 354 -0.20 16.85 -8.82
C VAL A 354 -1.66 16.44 -8.86
N VAL A 355 -2.56 17.40 -8.93
CA VAL A 355 -3.98 17.20 -9.21
C VAL A 355 -4.31 17.94 -10.50
N LEU A 356 -4.84 17.23 -11.49
CA LEU A 356 -5.30 17.83 -12.75
C LEU A 356 -6.76 18.22 -12.57
N ASP A 357 -7.05 19.51 -12.67
CA ASP A 357 -8.38 20.07 -12.50
C ASP A 357 -9.07 20.25 -13.86
N LEU A 358 -10.30 19.74 -13.96
CA LEU A 358 -11.10 19.79 -15.17
C LEU A 358 -12.25 20.80 -15.05
N GLN A 359 -12.21 21.83 -15.89
CA GLN A 359 -13.30 22.79 -16.10
C GLN A 359 -13.98 22.46 -17.44
N PRO A 360 -15.03 21.61 -17.44
CA PRO A 360 -15.45 20.91 -18.65
C PRO A 360 -16.22 21.77 -19.66
N GLY A 361 -16.74 22.93 -19.27
CA GLY A 361 -17.71 23.58 -20.13
C GLY A 361 -18.88 22.62 -20.43
N ARG A 362 -19.18 22.37 -21.71
CA ARG A 362 -20.20 21.39 -22.15
C ARG A 362 -19.61 20.01 -22.44
N ALA A 363 -18.27 19.86 -22.39
CA ALA A 363 -17.62 18.58 -22.64
C ALA A 363 -17.97 17.53 -21.58
N SER A 364 -17.77 16.27 -21.92
CA SER A 364 -17.85 15.15 -20.98
C SER A 364 -16.60 15.15 -20.07
N LEU A 365 -16.81 15.14 -18.76
CA LEU A 365 -15.72 15.00 -17.78
C LEU A 365 -14.94 13.69 -17.98
N LEU A 366 -15.63 12.61 -18.34
CA LEU A 366 -14.98 11.33 -18.59
C LEU A 366 -14.06 11.38 -19.82
N ASP A 367 -14.49 12.08 -20.90
CA ASP A 367 -13.66 12.18 -22.11
C ASP A 367 -12.45 13.07 -21.87
N GLN A 368 -12.60 14.18 -21.14
CA GLN A 368 -11.47 15.01 -20.72
C GLN A 368 -10.51 14.24 -19.80
N ALA A 369 -11.02 13.47 -18.83
CA ALA A 369 -10.18 12.61 -18.00
C ALA A 369 -9.38 11.61 -18.84
N LYS A 370 -10.00 10.98 -19.83
CA LYS A 370 -9.32 10.06 -20.76
C LYS A 370 -8.28 10.76 -21.65
N HIS A 371 -8.50 12.02 -22.02
CA HIS A 371 -7.50 12.81 -22.75
C HIS A 371 -6.19 12.91 -21.97
N TYR A 372 -6.25 13.05 -20.64
CA TYR A 372 -5.09 13.11 -19.75
C TYR A 372 -4.64 11.76 -19.20
N GLN A 373 -5.09 10.64 -19.76
CA GLN A 373 -4.74 9.30 -19.28
C GLN A 373 -3.23 9.11 -19.07
N SER A 374 -2.39 9.60 -19.99
CA SER A 374 -0.94 9.43 -19.88
C SER A 374 -0.33 10.16 -18.68
N LEU A 375 -0.89 11.30 -18.26
CA LEU A 375 -0.51 11.99 -17.04
C LEU A 375 -1.05 11.26 -15.80
N LEU A 376 -2.28 10.74 -15.87
CA LEU A 376 -2.90 9.97 -14.78
C LEU A 376 -2.28 8.58 -14.56
N GLN A 377 -1.42 8.10 -15.47
CA GLN A 377 -0.61 6.90 -15.27
C GLN A 377 0.63 7.17 -14.39
N GLU A 378 0.99 8.42 -14.19
CA GLU A 378 2.07 8.77 -13.24
C GLU A 378 1.59 8.56 -11.79
N PRO A 379 2.41 7.95 -10.91
CA PRO A 379 1.98 7.58 -9.56
C PRO A 379 1.58 8.78 -8.68
N ASN A 380 2.18 9.93 -8.92
CA ASN A 380 1.97 11.17 -8.16
C ASN A 380 0.90 12.10 -8.78
N VAL A 381 0.00 11.60 -9.62
CA VAL A 381 -1.03 12.41 -10.29
C VAL A 381 -2.43 11.92 -9.94
N GLY A 382 -3.27 12.84 -9.45
CA GLY A 382 -4.69 12.69 -9.21
C GLY A 382 -5.53 13.58 -10.14
N LEU A 383 -6.84 13.61 -9.91
CA LEU A 383 -7.81 14.31 -10.74
C LEU A 383 -8.74 15.16 -9.88
N ALA A 384 -9.16 16.32 -10.40
CA ALA A 384 -10.21 17.14 -9.84
C ALA A 384 -11.31 17.39 -10.87
N LEU A 385 -12.55 17.44 -10.40
CA LEU A 385 -13.72 17.79 -11.19
C LEU A 385 -14.29 19.11 -10.67
N ASP A 386 -14.22 20.15 -11.49
CA ASP A 386 -14.71 21.48 -11.12
C ASP A 386 -16.15 21.67 -11.64
N SER A 387 -17.09 21.26 -10.79
CA SER A 387 -18.52 21.18 -11.11
C SER A 387 -19.15 22.52 -11.44
N GLU A 388 -18.60 23.66 -10.96
CA GLU A 388 -19.13 25.00 -11.25
C GLU A 388 -19.07 25.34 -12.74
N TRP A 389 -18.14 24.72 -13.48
CA TRP A 389 -17.95 24.94 -14.90
C TRP A 389 -18.68 23.94 -15.78
N LYS A 390 -19.41 22.96 -15.21
CA LYS A 390 -20.21 22.01 -16.01
C LYS A 390 -21.48 22.68 -16.51
N LEU A 391 -21.55 22.88 -17.83
CA LEU A 391 -22.63 23.56 -18.49
C LEU A 391 -23.62 22.59 -19.13
N GLN A 392 -24.88 22.93 -19.06
CA GLN A 392 -25.95 22.25 -19.79
C GLN A 392 -26.09 22.82 -21.21
N PRO A 393 -26.75 22.11 -22.15
CA PRO A 393 -27.04 22.65 -23.47
C PRO A 393 -27.68 24.04 -23.40
N GLY A 394 -27.14 24.99 -24.15
CA GLY A 394 -27.63 26.39 -24.18
C GLY A 394 -27.05 27.29 -23.10
N GLN A 395 -26.37 26.78 -22.08
CA GLN A 395 -25.71 27.60 -21.06
C GLN A 395 -24.34 28.10 -21.54
N LEU A 396 -23.91 29.24 -21.00
CA LEU A 396 -22.62 29.86 -21.29
C LEU A 396 -21.81 30.04 -20.01
N PRO A 397 -20.46 29.99 -20.06
CA PRO A 397 -19.61 30.24 -18.89
C PRO A 397 -19.90 31.61 -18.27
N LEU A 398 -19.73 31.73 -16.95
CA LEU A 398 -19.93 32.95 -16.15
C LEU A 398 -21.36 33.53 -16.11
N GLN A 399 -22.34 32.88 -16.76
CA GLN A 399 -23.76 33.32 -16.69
C GLN A 399 -24.53 32.60 -15.58
N GLN A 400 -24.08 31.45 -15.17
CA GLN A 400 -24.65 30.66 -14.08
C GLN A 400 -23.55 29.79 -13.44
N ILE A 401 -23.83 29.26 -12.26
CA ILE A 401 -23.02 28.21 -11.65
C ILE A 401 -23.47 26.88 -12.27
N GLY A 402 -22.52 26.13 -12.79
CA GLY A 402 -22.76 24.82 -13.38
C GLY A 402 -23.10 23.75 -12.34
N HIS A 403 -23.50 22.57 -12.85
CA HIS A 403 -23.73 21.39 -12.01
C HIS A 403 -23.48 20.12 -12.82
N VAL A 404 -23.09 19.06 -12.12
CA VAL A 404 -22.85 17.74 -12.67
C VAL A 404 -23.82 16.73 -12.05
N ASP A 405 -24.28 15.77 -12.84
CA ASP A 405 -25.03 14.62 -12.34
C ASP A 405 -24.06 13.59 -11.72
N ILE A 406 -24.48 12.98 -10.59
CA ILE A 406 -23.67 11.99 -9.89
C ILE A 406 -23.30 10.78 -10.78
N GLY A 407 -24.12 10.45 -11.76
CA GLY A 407 -23.83 9.38 -12.72
C GLY A 407 -22.56 9.67 -13.54
N GLU A 408 -22.35 10.94 -13.95
CA GLU A 408 -21.13 11.35 -14.65
C GLU A 408 -19.92 11.30 -13.71
N VAL A 409 -20.04 11.78 -12.47
CA VAL A 409 -18.97 11.70 -11.45
C VAL A 409 -18.59 10.25 -11.18
N ASN A 410 -19.58 9.37 -10.96
CA ASN A 410 -19.34 7.94 -10.72
C ASN A 410 -18.68 7.25 -11.93
N SER A 411 -19.02 7.68 -13.15
CA SER A 411 -18.38 7.15 -14.36
C SER A 411 -16.89 7.52 -14.43
N VAL A 412 -16.53 8.75 -14.04
CA VAL A 412 -15.13 9.17 -13.93
C VAL A 412 -14.42 8.42 -12.82
N ALA A 413 -15.05 8.30 -11.64
CA ALA A 413 -14.48 7.59 -10.50
C ALA A 413 -14.18 6.12 -10.84
N SER A 414 -15.14 5.40 -11.43
CA SER A 414 -14.95 3.99 -11.81
C SER A 414 -13.90 3.81 -12.89
N TRP A 415 -13.83 4.73 -13.87
CA TRP A 415 -12.79 4.70 -14.88
C TRP A 415 -11.39 4.96 -14.29
N LEU A 416 -11.26 5.94 -13.39
CA LEU A 416 -10.00 6.28 -12.74
C LEU A 416 -9.54 5.14 -11.81
N ALA A 417 -10.46 4.51 -11.07
CA ALA A 417 -10.19 3.33 -10.25
C ALA A 417 -9.69 2.15 -11.10
N ALA A 418 -10.36 1.87 -12.23
CA ALA A 418 -9.96 0.83 -13.17
C ALA A 418 -8.57 1.11 -13.80
N LEU A 419 -8.26 2.37 -14.13
CA LEU A 419 -6.94 2.79 -14.59
C LEU A 419 -5.88 2.52 -13.52
N THR A 420 -6.15 2.92 -12.28
CA THR A 420 -5.25 2.75 -11.13
C THR A 420 -4.97 1.27 -10.88
N ALA A 421 -6.00 0.43 -10.87
CA ALA A 421 -5.88 -1.02 -10.71
C ALA A 421 -5.07 -1.65 -11.85
N ARG A 422 -5.39 -1.29 -13.12
CA ARG A 422 -4.74 -1.86 -14.30
C ARG A 422 -3.22 -1.64 -14.33
N TYR A 423 -2.75 -0.51 -13.83
CA TYR A 423 -1.32 -0.16 -13.84
C TYR A 423 -0.65 -0.37 -12.47
N HIS A 424 -1.36 -0.99 -11.51
CA HIS A 424 -0.88 -1.21 -10.14
C HIS A 424 -0.29 0.06 -9.53
N LEU A 425 -1.06 1.17 -9.63
CA LEU A 425 -0.63 2.47 -9.12
C LEU A 425 -1.01 2.63 -7.65
N PRO A 426 -0.28 3.47 -6.90
CA PRO A 426 -0.75 3.96 -5.62
C PRO A 426 -2.13 4.60 -5.72
N GLN A 427 -2.84 4.65 -4.59
CA GLN A 427 -4.17 5.26 -4.50
C GLN A 427 -4.15 6.69 -5.07
N LYS A 428 -5.13 7.01 -5.91
CA LYS A 428 -5.27 8.34 -6.51
C LYS A 428 -6.28 9.19 -5.78
N VAL A 429 -6.00 10.49 -5.71
CA VAL A 429 -6.97 11.46 -5.24
C VAL A 429 -7.94 11.78 -6.37
N LEU A 430 -9.24 11.73 -6.05
CA LEU A 430 -10.30 12.34 -6.85
C LEU A 430 -10.92 13.48 -6.04
N VAL A 431 -10.71 14.71 -6.49
CA VAL A 431 -11.22 15.92 -5.87
C VAL A 431 -12.52 16.32 -6.54
N LEU A 432 -13.54 16.65 -5.75
CA LEU A 432 -14.80 17.20 -6.21
C LEU A 432 -14.94 18.61 -5.64
N HIS A 433 -14.78 19.63 -6.49
CA HIS A 433 -14.92 21.03 -6.11
C HIS A 433 -16.38 21.38 -5.86
N GLN A 434 -16.66 22.02 -4.72
CA GLN A 434 -18.02 22.33 -4.32
C GLN A 434 -18.07 23.51 -3.34
N PHE A 435 -18.96 24.45 -3.59
CA PHE A 435 -19.35 25.49 -2.62
C PHE A 435 -20.88 25.63 -2.46
N ARG A 436 -21.64 24.80 -3.16
CA ARG A 436 -23.10 24.65 -3.03
C ARG A 436 -23.49 23.19 -3.22
N SER A 437 -24.43 22.71 -2.43
CA SER A 437 -24.94 21.33 -2.55
C SER A 437 -25.59 21.02 -3.90
N SER A 438 -26.06 22.05 -4.64
CA SER A 438 -26.66 21.89 -5.97
C SER A 438 -25.64 21.67 -7.09
N MET A 439 -24.34 21.78 -6.83
CA MET A 439 -23.30 21.62 -7.85
C MET A 439 -23.06 20.14 -8.21
N ILE A 440 -23.38 19.21 -7.31
CA ILE A 440 -23.36 17.77 -7.55
C ILE A 440 -24.76 17.23 -7.26
N VAL A 441 -25.50 16.92 -8.31
CA VAL A 441 -26.88 16.45 -8.19
C VAL A 441 -26.85 14.99 -7.74
N ASP A 442 -27.68 14.66 -6.74
CA ASP A 442 -27.76 13.33 -6.12
C ASP A 442 -26.43 12.86 -5.47
N GLU A 443 -25.64 13.79 -4.89
CA GLU A 443 -24.33 13.56 -4.28
C GLU A 443 -24.32 12.38 -3.28
N GLY A 444 -25.41 12.15 -2.55
CA GLY A 444 -25.54 11.03 -1.62
C GLY A 444 -25.42 9.63 -2.28
N ARG A 445 -25.45 9.56 -3.62
CA ARG A 445 -25.26 8.34 -4.42
C ARG A 445 -23.83 8.19 -4.98
N LEU A 446 -22.89 8.99 -4.50
CA LEU A 446 -21.48 8.87 -4.86
C LEU A 446 -20.94 7.48 -4.50
N ASN A 447 -20.29 6.82 -5.46
CA ASN A 447 -19.61 5.55 -5.22
C ASN A 447 -18.28 5.81 -4.47
N THR A 448 -18.27 5.53 -3.18
CA THR A 448 -17.10 5.66 -2.31
C THR A 448 -16.39 4.32 -2.04
N GLY A 449 -16.83 3.23 -2.68
CA GLY A 449 -16.30 1.88 -2.46
C GLY A 449 -15.04 1.52 -3.24
N GLU A 450 -14.51 2.43 -4.05
CA GLU A 450 -13.33 2.19 -4.89
C GLU A 450 -12.04 2.23 -4.05
N ASP A 451 -11.48 1.07 -3.73
CA ASP A 451 -10.27 0.91 -2.88
C ASP A 451 -9.02 1.63 -3.44
N ASN A 452 -9.03 1.94 -4.72
CA ASN A 452 -7.94 2.61 -5.43
C ASN A 452 -8.05 4.13 -5.48
N LEU A 453 -9.11 4.71 -4.89
CA LEU A 453 -9.35 6.14 -4.87
C LEU A 453 -9.49 6.67 -3.45
N ALA A 454 -8.98 7.89 -3.24
CA ALA A 454 -9.29 8.73 -2.09
C ALA A 454 -10.12 9.92 -2.57
N ILE A 455 -11.41 9.95 -2.26
CA ILE A 455 -12.32 10.99 -2.75
C ILE A 455 -12.36 12.14 -1.74
N VAL A 456 -12.14 13.36 -2.24
CA VAL A 456 -12.13 14.60 -1.44
C VAL A 456 -13.25 15.52 -1.92
N LEU A 457 -14.20 15.83 -1.04
CA LEU A 457 -15.09 16.97 -1.25
C LEU A 457 -14.33 18.24 -0.85
N HIS A 458 -14.00 19.06 -1.84
CA HIS A 458 -13.16 20.23 -1.67
C HIS A 458 -14.00 21.51 -1.65
N MET A 459 -14.14 22.11 -0.45
CA MET A 459 -14.86 23.35 -0.28
C MET A 459 -14.06 24.53 -0.83
N ASP A 460 -14.53 25.14 -1.90
CA ASP A 460 -13.88 26.26 -2.58
C ASP A 460 -14.69 27.57 -2.57
N GLY A 461 -15.55 27.72 -1.57
CA GLY A 461 -16.21 29.01 -1.26
C GLY A 461 -15.19 30.07 -0.85
N GLN A 462 -15.46 31.32 -1.24
CA GLN A 462 -14.64 32.50 -0.96
C GLN A 462 -15.39 33.47 -0.06
N GLY A 463 -14.68 34.43 0.55
CA GLY A 463 -15.28 35.49 1.34
C GLY A 463 -14.71 35.63 2.75
N THR A 464 -15.55 36.11 3.68
CA THR A 464 -15.18 36.20 5.09
C THR A 464 -15.08 34.82 5.75
N PRO A 465 -14.36 34.68 6.88
CA PRO A 465 -14.31 33.43 7.62
C PRO A 465 -15.69 32.82 7.92
N GLY A 466 -16.66 33.66 8.34
CA GLY A 466 -18.00 33.19 8.66
C GLY A 466 -18.79 32.66 7.46
N GLU A 467 -18.65 33.27 6.29
CA GLU A 467 -19.25 32.79 5.04
C GLU A 467 -18.63 31.45 4.63
N LYS A 468 -17.31 31.36 4.70
CA LYS A 468 -16.59 30.12 4.38
C LYS A 468 -16.92 28.99 5.34
N GLU A 469 -16.99 29.23 6.63
CA GLU A 469 -17.42 28.26 7.64
C GLU A 469 -18.88 27.82 7.43
N SER A 470 -19.75 28.72 6.97
CA SER A 470 -21.12 28.36 6.60
C SER A 470 -21.15 27.42 5.41
N THR A 471 -20.35 27.71 4.37
CA THR A 471 -20.17 26.83 3.20
C THR A 471 -19.58 25.48 3.61
N TRP A 472 -18.55 25.49 4.47
CA TRP A 472 -17.93 24.27 5.00
C TRP A 472 -18.95 23.34 5.66
N ARG A 473 -19.77 23.89 6.57
CA ARG A 473 -20.84 23.13 7.23
C ARG A 473 -21.87 22.58 6.25
N ALA A 474 -22.21 23.33 5.21
CA ALA A 474 -23.15 22.89 4.18
C ALA A 474 -22.59 21.70 3.36
N VAL A 475 -21.33 21.77 2.95
CA VAL A 475 -20.64 20.69 2.21
C VAL A 475 -20.54 19.43 3.06
N ILE A 476 -20.08 19.54 4.30
CA ILE A 476 -19.95 18.39 5.22
C ILE A 476 -21.32 17.78 5.52
N GLY A 477 -22.35 18.60 5.75
CA GLY A 477 -23.67 18.14 6.15
C GLY A 477 -24.40 17.32 5.08
N GLY A 478 -24.04 17.48 3.80
CA GLY A 478 -24.56 16.73 2.67
C GLY A 478 -23.71 15.52 2.25
N ALA A 479 -22.49 15.42 2.78
CA ALA A 479 -21.49 14.48 2.30
C ALA A 479 -21.84 13.00 2.55
N PRO A 480 -21.64 12.10 1.59
CA PRO A 480 -21.73 10.66 1.81
C PRO A 480 -20.60 10.16 2.72
N ARG A 481 -20.78 8.96 3.28
CA ARG A 481 -19.72 8.33 4.08
C ARG A 481 -18.55 7.89 3.19
N GLY A 482 -17.34 7.86 3.75
CA GLY A 482 -16.14 7.36 3.07
C GLY A 482 -15.42 8.39 2.21
N VAL A 483 -15.79 9.68 2.33
CA VAL A 483 -15.07 10.79 1.71
C VAL A 483 -14.20 11.55 2.71
N PHE A 484 -13.22 12.25 2.18
CA PHE A 484 -12.38 13.19 2.90
C PHE A 484 -12.76 14.63 2.54
N PHE A 485 -12.21 15.60 3.25
CA PHE A 485 -12.58 17.01 3.05
C PHE A 485 -11.36 17.88 2.75
N GLY A 486 -11.55 18.84 1.83
CA GLY A 486 -10.55 19.82 1.46
C GLY A 486 -11.05 21.25 1.66
N TRP A 487 -10.12 22.18 1.87
CA TRP A 487 -10.37 23.61 2.11
C TRP A 487 -9.56 24.46 1.15
N LYS A 488 -10.19 25.41 0.45
CA LYS A 488 -9.52 26.36 -0.44
C LYS A 488 -9.34 27.71 0.24
N ASN A 489 -8.15 28.27 0.19
CA ASN A 489 -7.82 29.62 0.61
C ASN A 489 -7.56 30.51 -0.63
N PHE A 490 -8.14 31.69 -0.65
CA PHE A 490 -7.96 32.66 -1.73
C PHE A 490 -7.14 33.86 -1.24
N PHE A 491 -5.97 34.08 -1.83
CA PHE A 491 -5.08 35.18 -1.42
C PHE A 491 -5.71 36.57 -1.52
N VAL A 492 -6.62 36.76 -2.49
CA VAL A 492 -7.24 38.07 -2.78
C VAL A 492 -8.69 38.13 -2.35
N LYS A 493 -9.44 37.02 -2.47
CA LYS A 493 -10.90 37.03 -2.30
C LYS A 493 -11.34 36.75 -0.87
N ASP A 494 -10.51 36.12 -0.06
CA ASP A 494 -10.78 35.87 1.35
C ASP A 494 -10.37 37.10 2.19
N THR A 495 -11.26 37.62 3.02
CA THR A 495 -11.04 38.86 3.80
C THR A 495 -11.51 38.72 5.25
N PRO A 496 -10.61 38.42 6.20
CA PRO A 496 -9.23 37.97 5.99
C PRO A 496 -9.14 36.51 5.58
N MET A 497 -8.08 36.14 4.83
CA MET A 497 -7.76 34.74 4.59
C MET A 497 -7.35 34.07 5.91
N LEU A 498 -7.78 32.83 6.15
CA LEU A 498 -7.39 32.06 7.34
C LEU A 498 -5.88 31.79 7.37
N SER A 499 -5.30 31.87 8.57
CA SER A 499 -3.94 31.37 8.81
C SER A 499 -3.90 29.85 8.69
N SER A 500 -2.71 29.26 8.51
CA SER A 500 -2.54 27.80 8.49
C SER A 500 -3.09 27.15 9.76
N ARG A 501 -2.93 27.77 10.94
CA ARG A 501 -3.50 27.31 12.21
C ARG A 501 -5.03 27.30 12.14
N ALA A 502 -5.64 28.42 11.78
CA ALA A 502 -7.10 28.52 11.71
C ALA A 502 -7.72 27.59 10.65
N THR A 503 -6.98 27.30 9.55
CA THR A 503 -7.41 26.30 8.56
C THR A 503 -7.37 24.89 9.16
N MET A 504 -6.36 24.58 9.98
CA MET A 504 -6.24 23.27 10.64
C MET A 504 -7.19 23.11 11.84
N ASP A 505 -7.74 24.19 12.36
CA ASP A 505 -8.73 24.16 13.44
C ASP A 505 -10.17 23.88 12.92
N GLN A 506 -10.34 23.72 11.60
CA GLN A 506 -11.63 23.30 11.01
C GLN A 506 -11.98 21.86 11.41
N ASN A 507 -13.28 21.59 11.55
CA ASN A 507 -13.78 20.25 11.89
C ASN A 507 -14.78 19.76 10.83
N PRO A 508 -14.51 18.61 10.17
CA PRO A 508 -13.29 17.79 10.24
C PRO A 508 -12.04 18.54 9.77
N VAL A 509 -10.87 18.11 10.24
CA VAL A 509 -9.60 18.70 9.80
C VAL A 509 -9.40 18.40 8.30
N PRO A 510 -9.16 19.41 7.45
CA PRO A 510 -9.00 19.15 6.01
C PRO A 510 -7.73 18.35 5.72
N VAL A 511 -7.86 17.33 4.85
CA VAL A 511 -6.73 16.54 4.36
C VAL A 511 -6.04 17.17 3.15
N MET A 512 -6.74 18.05 2.45
CA MET A 512 -6.22 18.85 1.33
C MET A 512 -6.53 20.33 1.55
N ILE A 513 -5.51 21.16 1.39
CA ILE A 513 -5.64 22.61 1.45
C ILE A 513 -5.07 23.19 0.17
N SER A 514 -5.86 23.97 -0.58
CA SER A 514 -5.38 24.64 -1.78
C SER A 514 -5.34 26.16 -1.63
N TYR A 515 -4.48 26.81 -2.39
CA TYR A 515 -4.23 28.25 -2.41
C TYR A 515 -4.32 28.82 -3.82
N GLN A 516 -5.28 29.75 -4.02
CA GLN A 516 -5.51 30.44 -5.30
C GLN A 516 -5.29 31.94 -5.21
#